data_63b0dbd8f25c7490bf3c3b9e5ef535b1
#
_entry.id   63b0dbd8f25c7490bf3c3b9e5ef535b1
#
_cell.length_a   1.000
_cell.length_b   1.000
_cell.length_c   1.000
_cell.angle_alpha   90.00
_cell.angle_beta   90.00
_cell.angle_gamma   90.00
#
_symmetry.space_group_name_H-M   'P 1'
#
loop_
_entity.id
_entity.type
_entity.pdbx_description
1 polymer ?
#
loop_
_entity_poly.entity_id
_entity_poly.type
_entity_poly.pdbx_seq_one_letter_code
_entity_poly.pdbx_strand_id
1 'polypeptide(L)'
;IALLYKNTPSLFLLDEPETHFNPDWRAKYISVLKKCFDGDSQTPEVLISSHSPFMVSDTKEDNVLIFEKDEHGKVDCKKADFNTFGASVNKITMKVFGKKETIGDVAKNKLTEYKKRLDADEDIDTIIHDIDLELGESVEKILFMKMLFDKQEAK
;
A
#
# COMPACT_ATOMS: atom_id res chain seq x y z
N ILE A 1 19.34 2.40 -18.70
CA ILE A 1 20.03 3.01 -17.54
C ILE A 1 21.51 2.60 -17.55
N ALA A 2 21.85 1.32 -17.69
CA ALA A 2 23.24 0.82 -17.70
C ALA A 2 24.14 1.44 -18.78
N LEU A 3 23.56 1.90 -19.90
CA LEU A 3 24.31 2.51 -21.02
C LEU A 3 24.75 3.96 -20.76
N LEU A 4 24.22 4.62 -19.75
CA LEU A 4 24.50 6.04 -19.43
C LEU A 4 25.52 6.19 -18.27
N TYR A 5 25.75 5.13 -17.54
CA TYR A 5 26.63 5.12 -16.38
C TYR A 5 28.06 4.79 -16.79
N LYS A 6 28.97 5.76 -16.71
CA LYS A 6 30.40 5.63 -17.02
C LYS A 6 31.25 5.96 -15.81
N ASN A 7 31.24 5.17 -14.74
CA ASN A 7 32.17 5.31 -13.59
C ASN A 7 32.43 6.76 -13.14
N THR A 8 31.41 7.63 -13.25
CA THR A 8 31.47 9.01 -12.81
C THR A 8 30.45 9.23 -11.69
N PRO A 9 30.72 10.08 -10.69
CA PRO A 9 29.73 10.47 -9.70
C PRO A 9 28.46 10.94 -10.43
N SER A 10 27.34 10.25 -10.22
CA SER A 10 26.11 10.50 -10.95
C SER A 10 24.92 10.46 -10.01
N LEU A 11 23.94 11.32 -10.27
CA LEU A 11 22.62 11.30 -9.62
C LEU A 11 21.56 10.93 -10.66
N PHE A 12 20.83 9.85 -10.41
CA PHE A 12 19.67 9.46 -11.22
C PHE A 12 18.38 9.94 -10.55
N LEU A 13 17.57 10.64 -11.31
CA LEU A 13 16.22 11.05 -10.92
C LEU A 13 15.21 10.20 -11.71
N LEU A 14 14.48 9.36 -11.03
CA LEU A 14 13.52 8.43 -11.63
C LEU A 14 12.12 8.76 -11.13
N ASP A 15 11.23 9.12 -12.04
CA ASP A 15 9.85 9.45 -11.72
C ASP A 15 8.94 8.29 -12.10
N GLU A 16 8.29 7.68 -11.11
CA GLU A 16 7.37 6.54 -11.24
C GLU A 16 7.88 5.46 -12.23
N PRO A 17 9.13 4.99 -12.12
CA PRO A 17 9.73 4.12 -13.14
C PRO A 17 9.03 2.76 -13.25
N GLU A 18 8.26 2.37 -12.24
CA GLU A 18 7.54 1.09 -12.19
C GLU A 18 6.10 1.15 -12.71
N THR A 19 5.62 2.30 -13.15
CA THR A 19 4.19 2.53 -13.48
C THR A 19 3.64 1.52 -14.48
N HIS A 20 4.43 1.12 -15.48
CA HIS A 20 4.01 0.18 -16.52
C HIS A 20 4.35 -1.29 -16.22
N PHE A 21 4.89 -1.58 -15.04
CA PHE A 21 5.27 -2.94 -14.67
C PHE A 21 4.10 -3.69 -14.02
N ASN A 22 4.04 -4.99 -14.26
CA ASN A 22 3.16 -5.88 -13.51
C ASN A 22 3.62 -6.00 -12.03
N PRO A 23 2.80 -6.54 -11.12
CA PRO A 23 3.14 -6.62 -9.70
C PRO A 23 4.46 -7.37 -9.41
N ASP A 24 4.76 -8.44 -10.15
CA ASP A 24 5.99 -9.22 -9.98
C ASP A 24 7.25 -8.40 -10.31
N TRP A 25 7.22 -7.62 -11.39
CA TRP A 25 8.31 -6.73 -11.76
C TRP A 25 8.45 -5.54 -10.81
N ARG A 26 7.33 -5.01 -10.29
CA ARG A 26 7.37 -3.95 -9.26
C ARG A 26 8.07 -4.44 -7.99
N ALA A 27 7.75 -5.67 -7.55
CA ALA A 27 8.38 -6.28 -6.39
C ALA A 27 9.89 -6.55 -6.57
N LYS A 28 10.37 -6.70 -7.81
CA LYS A 28 11.78 -6.96 -8.13
C LYS A 28 12.59 -5.71 -8.48
N TYR A 29 11.93 -4.56 -8.65
CA TYR A 29 12.55 -3.37 -9.24
C TYR A 29 13.82 -2.93 -8.50
N ILE A 30 13.74 -2.72 -7.20
CA ILE A 30 14.87 -2.26 -6.38
C ILE A 30 16.03 -3.27 -6.41
N SER A 31 15.74 -4.57 -6.36
CA SER A 31 16.77 -5.62 -6.43
C SER A 31 17.47 -5.64 -7.77
N VAL A 32 16.76 -5.44 -8.87
CA VAL A 32 17.31 -5.34 -10.23
C VAL A 32 18.14 -4.07 -10.36
N LEU A 33 17.62 -2.94 -9.87
CA LEU A 33 18.34 -1.67 -9.93
C LEU A 33 19.67 -1.75 -9.17
N LYS A 34 19.69 -2.31 -7.97
CA LYS A 34 20.93 -2.53 -7.20
C LYS A 34 21.94 -3.38 -7.97
N LYS A 35 21.50 -4.48 -8.58
CA LYS A 35 22.39 -5.34 -9.40
C LYS A 35 22.99 -4.61 -10.61
N CYS A 36 22.32 -3.59 -11.14
CA CYS A 36 22.87 -2.79 -12.24
C CYS A 36 24.11 -1.98 -11.81
N PHE A 37 24.28 -1.72 -10.52
CA PHE A 37 25.40 -0.95 -9.96
C PHE A 37 26.39 -1.82 -9.16
N ASP A 38 26.14 -3.13 -9.06
CA ASP A 38 27.05 -4.05 -8.38
C ASP A 38 28.35 -4.18 -9.18
N GLY A 39 29.46 -4.02 -8.48
CA GLY A 39 30.80 -4.15 -9.06
C GLY A 39 31.43 -2.85 -9.55
N ASP A 40 30.72 -1.73 -9.52
CA ASP A 40 31.28 -0.43 -9.86
C ASP A 40 32.07 0.17 -8.69
N SER A 41 33.16 0.84 -9.01
CA SER A 41 34.01 1.51 -8.02
C SER A 41 33.34 2.74 -7.38
N GLN A 42 32.29 3.28 -8.02
CA GLN A 42 31.48 4.40 -7.55
C GLN A 42 30.00 4.08 -7.75
N THR A 43 29.29 3.93 -6.63
CA THR A 43 27.84 3.72 -6.66
C THR A 43 27.14 5.05 -6.88
N PRO A 44 26.25 5.20 -7.88
CA PRO A 44 25.52 6.42 -8.11
C PRO A 44 24.49 6.67 -7.00
N GLU A 45 24.14 7.93 -6.79
CA GLU A 45 22.96 8.29 -6.01
C GLU A 45 21.70 8.14 -6.88
N VAL A 46 20.62 7.62 -6.29
CA VAL A 46 19.35 7.43 -7.00
C VAL A 46 18.22 8.00 -6.16
N LEU A 47 17.50 8.95 -6.72
CA LEU A 47 16.25 9.49 -6.16
C LEU A 47 15.08 8.98 -6.99
N ILE A 48 14.11 8.34 -6.35
CA ILE A 48 12.97 7.72 -7.01
C ILE A 48 11.68 8.28 -6.41
N SER A 49 10.79 8.84 -7.24
CA SER A 49 9.40 9.05 -6.84
C SER A 49 8.60 7.77 -7.13
N SER A 50 7.69 7.39 -6.24
CA SER A 50 6.89 6.17 -6.42
C SER A 50 5.63 6.16 -5.55
N HIS A 51 4.56 5.57 -6.08
CA HIS A 51 3.35 5.18 -5.33
C HIS A 51 3.29 3.67 -5.06
N SER A 52 4.37 2.93 -5.33
CA SER A 52 4.43 1.49 -5.14
C SER A 52 4.84 1.11 -3.71
N PRO A 53 3.98 0.42 -2.94
CA PRO A 53 4.35 -0.05 -1.61
C PRO A 53 5.48 -1.10 -1.65
N PHE A 54 5.69 -1.78 -2.78
CA PHE A 54 6.80 -2.72 -2.94
C PHE A 54 8.16 -2.00 -2.91
N MET A 55 8.26 -0.81 -3.54
CA MET A 55 9.48 -0.03 -3.54
C MET A 55 9.82 0.49 -2.14
N VAL A 56 8.80 0.92 -1.41
CA VAL A 56 8.96 1.34 0.00
C VAL A 56 9.36 0.16 0.88
N SER A 57 8.79 -1.04 0.65
CA SER A 57 9.12 -2.26 1.40
C SER A 57 10.57 -2.71 1.20
N ASP A 58 11.20 -2.39 0.08
CA ASP A 58 12.60 -2.71 -0.21
C ASP A 58 13.59 -1.60 0.21
N THR A 59 13.08 -0.56 0.89
CA THR A 59 13.85 0.63 1.28
C THR A 59 13.77 0.84 2.79
N LYS A 60 14.93 1.15 3.43
CA LYS A 60 14.97 1.49 4.86
C LYS A 60 14.32 2.86 5.10
N GLU A 61 13.73 3.04 6.29
CA GLU A 61 13.00 4.25 6.71
C GLU A 61 13.82 5.54 6.57
N ASP A 62 15.13 5.48 6.80
CA ASP A 62 16.03 6.64 6.65
C ASP A 62 16.10 7.17 5.21
N ASN A 63 15.82 6.31 4.23
CA ASN A 63 15.84 6.61 2.80
C ASN A 63 14.44 6.79 2.22
N VAL A 64 13.40 6.87 3.06
CA VAL A 64 12.02 7.09 2.63
C VAL A 64 11.56 8.47 3.06
N LEU A 65 11.26 9.32 2.08
CA LEU A 65 10.64 10.64 2.27
C LEU A 65 9.18 10.57 1.87
N ILE A 66 8.29 10.96 2.78
CA ILE A 66 6.84 11.00 2.57
C ILE A 66 6.43 12.44 2.37
N PHE A 67 5.79 12.71 1.22
CA PHE A 67 5.25 14.03 0.89
C PHE A 67 3.74 13.99 1.06
N GLU A 68 3.22 14.86 1.91
CA GLU A 68 1.80 15.02 2.17
C GLU A 68 1.35 16.43 1.80
N LYS A 69 0.15 16.56 1.27
CA LYS A 69 -0.47 17.84 0.95
C LYS A 69 -1.61 18.10 1.92
N ASP A 70 -1.56 19.23 2.62
CA ASP A 70 -2.63 19.63 3.52
C ASP A 70 -3.87 20.17 2.77
N GLU A 71 -4.93 20.47 3.53
CA GLU A 71 -6.21 21.00 2.99
C GLU A 71 -6.03 22.36 2.28
N HIS A 72 -4.96 23.09 2.58
CA HIS A 72 -4.61 24.40 1.97
C HIS A 72 -3.68 24.24 0.77
N GLY A 73 -3.31 23.01 0.42
CA GLY A 73 -2.43 22.73 -0.70
C GLY A 73 -0.93 22.87 -0.38
N LYS A 74 -0.56 23.12 0.88
CA LYS A 74 0.83 23.16 1.31
C LYS A 74 1.39 21.73 1.38
N VAL A 75 2.58 21.55 0.83
CA VAL A 75 3.29 20.27 0.86
C VAL A 75 4.19 20.23 2.09
N ASP A 76 4.06 19.16 2.87
CA ASP A 76 4.97 18.81 3.95
C ASP A 76 5.79 17.57 3.58
N CYS A 77 7.02 17.48 4.08
CA CYS A 77 7.93 16.39 3.83
C CYS A 77 8.43 15.82 5.15
N LYS A 78 8.22 14.53 5.37
CA LYS A 78 8.63 13.84 6.59
C LYS A 78 9.30 12.51 6.29
N LYS A 79 10.13 12.01 7.21
CA LYS A 79 10.60 10.63 7.17
C LYS A 79 9.52 9.67 7.68
N ALA A 80 9.63 8.40 7.28
CA ALA A 80 8.77 7.37 7.84
C ALA A 80 9.04 7.21 9.34
N ASP A 81 7.97 7.13 10.15
CA ASP A 81 7.99 6.95 11.61
C ASP A 81 7.97 5.48 12.06
N PHE A 82 8.19 4.57 11.12
CA PHE A 82 8.20 3.13 11.35
C PHE A 82 9.18 2.44 10.41
N ASN A 83 9.63 1.24 10.78
CA ASN A 83 10.51 0.43 9.92
C ASN A 83 9.77 0.03 8.63
N THR A 84 10.22 0.56 7.50
CA THR A 84 9.63 0.32 6.16
C THR A 84 10.19 -0.94 5.53
N PHE A 85 11.44 -1.28 5.81
CA PHE A 85 12.10 -2.44 5.21
C PHE A 85 11.44 -3.75 5.64
N GLY A 86 10.90 -4.50 4.68
CA GLY A 86 10.15 -5.73 4.92
C GLY A 86 8.76 -5.53 5.50
N ALA A 87 8.26 -4.30 5.62
CA ALA A 87 6.89 -4.04 6.05
C ALA A 87 5.90 -4.53 4.99
N SER A 88 4.73 -5.04 5.44
CA SER A 88 3.69 -5.51 4.52
C SER A 88 3.13 -4.38 3.65
N VAL A 89 2.70 -4.75 2.44
CA VAL A 89 2.03 -3.84 1.49
C VAL A 89 0.88 -3.08 2.15
N ASN A 90 0.05 -3.77 2.94
CA ASN A 90 -1.08 -3.16 3.63
C ASN A 90 -0.63 -2.09 4.65
N LYS A 91 0.40 -2.40 5.47
CA LYS A 91 0.94 -1.44 6.44
C LYS A 91 1.48 -0.18 5.77
N ILE A 92 2.24 -0.36 4.69
CA ILE A 92 2.79 0.75 3.91
C ILE A 92 1.66 1.57 3.28
N THR A 93 0.67 0.90 2.65
CA THR A 93 -0.48 1.56 2.02
C THR A 93 -1.25 2.43 3.02
N MET A 94 -1.42 1.95 4.24
CA MET A 94 -2.08 2.71 5.30
C MET A 94 -1.22 3.86 5.85
N LYS A 95 0.06 3.60 6.12
CA LYS A 95 0.94 4.54 6.83
C LYS A 95 1.61 5.57 5.92
N VAL A 96 1.99 5.19 4.70
CA VAL A 96 2.70 6.05 3.75
C VAL A 96 1.71 6.74 2.81
N PHE A 97 0.71 6.02 2.30
CA PHE A 97 -0.24 6.55 1.33
C PHE A 97 -1.59 6.97 1.94
N GLY A 98 -1.73 6.93 3.27
CA GLY A 98 -2.89 7.42 3.99
C GLY A 98 -4.20 6.65 3.71
N LYS A 99 -4.14 5.50 3.03
CA LYS A 99 -5.32 4.67 2.79
C LYS A 99 -5.77 4.00 4.08
N LYS A 100 -7.03 4.16 4.44
CA LYS A 100 -7.62 3.56 5.65
C LYS A 100 -8.12 2.14 5.40
N GLU A 101 -8.51 1.85 4.18
CA GLU A 101 -9.09 0.58 3.77
C GLU A 101 -8.21 -0.13 2.74
N THR A 102 -8.29 -1.48 2.72
CA THR A 102 -7.56 -2.34 1.77
C THR A 102 -8.41 -2.76 0.57
N ILE A 103 -9.69 -2.37 0.55
CA ILE A 103 -10.66 -2.67 -0.52
C ILE A 103 -11.01 -1.40 -1.31
N GLY A 104 -11.57 -1.59 -2.51
CA GLY A 104 -12.04 -0.49 -3.35
C GLY A 104 -13.34 0.14 -2.82
N ASP A 105 -13.63 1.38 -3.25
CA ASP A 105 -14.77 2.15 -2.75
C ASP A 105 -16.13 1.49 -3.00
N VAL A 106 -16.30 0.77 -4.11
CA VAL A 106 -17.55 0.04 -4.40
C VAL A 106 -17.80 -1.06 -3.35
N ALA A 107 -16.78 -1.86 -3.05
CA ALA A 107 -16.88 -2.91 -2.04
C ALA A 107 -17.06 -2.34 -0.63
N LYS A 108 -16.41 -1.22 -0.32
CA LYS A 108 -16.61 -0.47 0.94
C LYS A 108 -18.04 0.04 1.08
N ASN A 109 -18.62 0.59 0.02
CA ASN A 109 -20.01 1.04 0.02
C ASN A 109 -20.97 -0.13 0.24
N LYS A 110 -20.69 -1.29 -0.35
CA LYS A 110 -21.48 -2.50 -0.13
C LYS A 110 -21.41 -2.97 1.33
N LEU A 111 -20.24 -2.97 1.96
CA LEU A 111 -20.12 -3.25 3.40
C LEU A 111 -20.90 -2.23 4.25
N THR A 112 -20.94 -0.97 3.84
CA THR A 112 -21.73 0.06 4.54
C THR A 112 -23.23 -0.19 4.39
N GLU A 113 -23.68 -0.72 3.25
CA GLU A 113 -25.06 -1.15 3.03
C GLU A 113 -25.45 -2.29 3.98
N TYR A 114 -24.61 -3.31 4.11
CA TYR A 114 -24.82 -4.41 5.06
C TYR A 114 -24.87 -3.93 6.52
N LYS A 115 -24.04 -2.95 6.90
CA LYS A 115 -24.13 -2.33 8.24
C LYS A 115 -25.49 -1.67 8.46
N LYS A 116 -26.03 -0.95 7.47
CA LYS A 116 -27.37 -0.35 7.56
C LYS A 116 -28.46 -1.42 7.68
N ARG A 117 -28.36 -2.54 6.98
CA ARG A 117 -29.29 -3.66 7.12
C ARG A 117 -29.27 -4.23 8.54
N LEU A 118 -28.08 -4.39 9.13
CA LEU A 118 -27.92 -4.82 10.51
C LEU A 118 -28.51 -3.81 11.52
N ASP A 119 -28.36 -2.49 11.26
CA ASP A 119 -28.93 -1.44 12.10
C ASP A 119 -30.48 -1.36 11.96
N ALA A 120 -31.02 -1.86 10.86
CA ALA A 120 -32.46 -2.02 10.63
C ALA A 120 -33.03 -3.34 11.20
N ASP A 121 -32.27 -4.04 12.05
CA ASP A 121 -32.64 -5.32 12.68
C ASP A 121 -33.01 -6.45 11.69
N GLU A 122 -32.45 -6.41 10.47
CA GLU A 122 -32.59 -7.54 9.55
C GLU A 122 -31.90 -8.79 10.10
N ASP A 123 -32.37 -9.95 9.68
CA ASP A 123 -31.88 -11.23 10.12
C ASP A 123 -30.36 -11.41 9.84
N ILE A 124 -29.60 -11.72 10.90
CA ILE A 124 -28.13 -11.79 10.84
C ILE A 124 -27.68 -12.94 9.92
N ASP A 125 -28.34 -14.09 9.93
CA ASP A 125 -27.98 -15.24 9.09
C ASP A 125 -28.16 -14.91 7.60
N THR A 126 -29.19 -14.14 7.26
CA THR A 126 -29.40 -13.63 5.89
C THR A 126 -28.27 -12.68 5.48
N ILE A 127 -27.88 -11.75 6.35
CA ILE A 127 -26.78 -10.82 6.08
C ILE A 127 -25.45 -11.56 5.89
N ILE A 128 -25.15 -12.55 6.74
CA ILE A 128 -23.94 -13.40 6.63
C ILE A 128 -23.91 -14.12 5.29
N HIS A 129 -25.02 -14.75 4.91
CA HIS A 129 -25.13 -15.48 3.65
C HIS A 129 -24.89 -14.57 2.44
N ASP A 130 -25.50 -13.39 2.40
CA ASP A 130 -25.35 -12.43 1.31
C ASP A 130 -23.91 -11.90 1.20
N ILE A 131 -23.26 -11.60 2.34
CA ILE A 131 -21.87 -11.18 2.38
C ILE A 131 -20.95 -12.24 1.80
N ASP A 132 -21.16 -13.52 2.15
CA ASP A 132 -20.32 -14.61 1.65
C ASP A 132 -20.47 -14.84 0.15
N LEU A 133 -21.66 -14.59 -0.39
CA LEU A 133 -21.91 -14.68 -1.83
C LEU A 133 -21.33 -13.51 -2.63
N GLU A 134 -21.39 -12.28 -2.08
CA GLU A 134 -21.09 -11.06 -2.85
C GLU A 134 -19.68 -10.53 -2.64
N LEU A 135 -19.07 -10.75 -1.47
CA LEU A 135 -17.79 -10.13 -1.13
C LEU A 135 -16.66 -11.16 -1.05
N GLY A 136 -15.56 -10.83 -1.74
CA GLY A 136 -14.29 -11.56 -1.60
C GLY A 136 -13.66 -11.41 -0.21
N GLU A 137 -12.65 -12.25 0.07
CA GLU A 137 -11.94 -12.22 1.35
C GLU A 137 -11.15 -10.91 1.52
N SER A 138 -11.37 -10.25 2.65
CA SER A 138 -10.69 -9.02 3.03
C SER A 138 -10.67 -8.85 4.56
N VAL A 139 -9.78 -8.01 5.06
CA VAL A 139 -9.73 -7.68 6.50
C VAL A 139 -11.05 -7.04 6.94
N GLU A 140 -11.61 -6.18 6.13
CA GLU A 140 -12.88 -5.48 6.38
C GLU A 140 -14.05 -6.47 6.48
N LYS A 141 -14.13 -7.47 5.58
CA LYS A 141 -15.12 -8.55 5.63
C LYS A 141 -14.97 -9.35 6.93
N ILE A 142 -13.76 -9.79 7.26
CA ILE A 142 -13.48 -10.58 8.46
C ILE A 142 -13.89 -9.83 9.73
N LEU A 143 -13.54 -8.56 9.85
CA LEU A 143 -13.91 -7.74 10.99
C LEU A 143 -15.43 -7.54 11.10
N PHE A 144 -16.09 -7.36 9.98
CA PHE A 144 -17.54 -7.21 9.98
C PHE A 144 -18.26 -8.52 10.32
N MET A 145 -17.81 -9.65 9.76
CA MET A 145 -18.32 -10.97 10.11
C MET A 145 -18.15 -11.28 11.59
N LYS A 146 -16.99 -10.95 12.17
CA LYS A 146 -16.77 -11.10 13.63
C LYS A 146 -17.81 -10.29 14.43
N MET A 147 -18.04 -9.03 14.04
CA MET A 147 -19.05 -8.19 14.71
C MET A 147 -20.47 -8.80 14.62
N LEU A 148 -20.82 -9.45 13.49
CA LEU A 148 -22.12 -10.13 13.32
C LEU A 148 -22.24 -11.32 14.27
N PHE A 149 -21.21 -12.16 14.36
CA PHE A 149 -21.18 -13.32 15.27
C PHE A 149 -21.24 -12.87 16.74
N ASP A 150 -20.45 -11.87 17.14
CA ASP A 150 -20.48 -11.33 18.51
C ASP A 150 -21.90 -10.80 18.87
N LYS A 151 -22.60 -10.17 17.90
CA LYS A 151 -23.98 -9.68 18.10
C LYS A 151 -25.02 -10.81 18.15
N GLN A 152 -24.76 -11.92 17.46
CA GLN A 152 -25.63 -13.11 17.47
C GLN A 152 -25.53 -13.86 18.80
N GLU A 153 -24.31 -13.98 19.38
CA GLU A 153 -24.09 -14.62 20.67
C GLU A 153 -24.63 -13.80 21.85
N ALA A 154 -24.80 -12.49 21.68
CA ALA A 154 -25.30 -11.59 22.73
C ALA A 154 -26.85 -11.53 22.80
N LYS A 155 -27.57 -12.16 21.86
CA LYS A 155 -29.05 -12.28 21.84
C LYS A 155 -29.49 -13.58 22.46
#